data_e74aca64815e850a8d838a1fefaadfbd
#
_entry.id   e74aca64815e850a8d838a1fefaadfbd
#
_cell.length_a   1.000
_cell.length_b   1.000
_cell.length_c   1.000
_cell.angle_alpha   90.00
_cell.angle_beta   90.00
_cell.angle_gamma   90.00
#
_symmetry.space_group_name_H-M   'P 1'
#
loop_
_entity.id
_entity.type
_entity.pdbx_description
1 polymer ?
#
loop_
_entity_poly.entity_id
_entity_poly.type
_entity_poly.pdbx_seq_one_letter_code
_entity_poly.pdbx_strand_id
1 'polypeptide(L)'
;PLGAPTAEPQEHVGIEVAHQVKDFLVTGEIRNAVNMPNLDSKTIEEVGPYLDLAQALGKLLFKIGPAQSESIKVSYVGHVSEIDTELVKRSVLSGYLSAAHHEAQVNLINAPAIAKAHGIQVTESTAALASTFTDLIEVSVTKGGETTTVAGTLVGKSARIVHIAGHYVETNPTGRFLFVENDDRPGIVGVIGSALGAASVNIANMSLSRNREKNTAVTVIEVDTEPPVSLLESLRSTPGILRVQSFEL
;
A
#
# COMPACT_ATOMS: atom_id res chain seq x y z
N PRO A 1 -7.41 -36.43 -14.76
CA PRO A 1 -7.99 -35.92 -16.01
C PRO A 1 -8.14 -37.05 -17.02
N LEU A 2 -9.11 -37.95 -16.79
CA LEU A 2 -9.35 -39.10 -17.69
C LEU A 2 -10.51 -38.84 -18.68
N GLY A 3 -11.03 -37.62 -18.74
CA GLY A 3 -12.18 -37.26 -19.56
C GLY A 3 -11.95 -36.23 -20.67
N ALA A 4 -10.71 -35.71 -20.82
CA ALA A 4 -10.45 -34.60 -21.74
C ALA A 4 -10.33 -34.90 -23.25
N PRO A 5 -10.26 -36.15 -23.77
CA PRO A 5 -10.12 -36.35 -25.19
C PRO A 5 -11.41 -36.57 -25.98
N THR A 6 -12.59 -36.57 -25.36
CA THR A 6 -13.87 -36.75 -26.05
C THR A 6 -14.61 -35.41 -26.21
N ALA A 7 -15.38 -35.22 -27.30
CA ALA A 7 -16.04 -33.95 -27.63
C ALA A 7 -17.02 -33.47 -26.58
N GLU A 8 -17.77 -34.35 -25.95
CA GLU A 8 -18.76 -34.04 -24.93
C GLU A 8 -18.16 -33.42 -23.63
N PRO A 9 -17.07 -33.95 -23.04
CA PRO A 9 -16.39 -33.32 -21.91
C PRO A 9 -15.74 -31.98 -22.26
N GLN A 10 -15.26 -31.78 -23.51
CA GLN A 10 -14.68 -30.53 -23.94
C GLN A 10 -15.73 -29.41 -24.05
N GLU A 11 -16.93 -29.74 -24.53
CA GLU A 11 -18.05 -28.80 -24.58
C GLU A 11 -18.53 -28.38 -23.17
N HIS A 12 -18.65 -29.36 -22.27
CA HIS A 12 -18.98 -29.08 -20.85
C HIS A 12 -17.94 -28.21 -20.15
N VAL A 13 -16.64 -28.48 -20.34
CA VAL A 13 -15.56 -27.67 -19.80
C VAL A 13 -15.59 -26.26 -20.38
N GLY A 14 -15.85 -26.11 -21.68
CA GLY A 14 -15.96 -24.80 -22.31
C GLY A 14 -17.10 -23.94 -21.74
N ILE A 15 -18.27 -24.55 -21.55
CA ILE A 15 -19.43 -23.88 -20.95
C ILE A 15 -19.15 -23.50 -19.49
N GLU A 16 -18.57 -24.40 -18.71
CA GLU A 16 -18.24 -24.14 -17.32
C GLU A 16 -17.22 -23.01 -17.16
N VAL A 17 -16.17 -22.98 -17.98
CA VAL A 17 -15.19 -21.89 -18.01
C VAL A 17 -15.87 -20.56 -18.40
N ALA A 18 -16.78 -20.57 -19.37
CA ALA A 18 -17.50 -19.37 -19.78
C ALA A 18 -18.38 -18.82 -18.63
N HIS A 19 -19.02 -19.70 -17.85
CA HIS A 19 -19.76 -19.30 -16.64
C HIS A 19 -18.83 -18.72 -15.58
N GLN A 20 -17.68 -19.32 -15.31
CA GLN A 20 -16.70 -18.83 -14.34
C GLN A 20 -16.15 -17.45 -14.75
N VAL A 21 -15.83 -17.24 -16.03
CA VAL A 21 -15.40 -15.93 -16.55
C VAL A 21 -16.50 -14.89 -16.43
N LYS A 22 -17.75 -15.24 -16.73
CA LYS A 22 -18.89 -14.35 -16.57
C LYS A 22 -19.06 -13.96 -15.10
N ASP A 23 -19.03 -14.92 -14.19
CA ASP A 23 -19.21 -14.68 -12.74
C ASP A 23 -18.08 -13.76 -12.24
N PHE A 24 -16.84 -13.99 -12.64
CA PHE A 24 -15.72 -13.11 -12.33
C PHE A 24 -15.93 -11.65 -12.83
N LEU A 25 -16.41 -11.50 -14.08
CA LEU A 25 -16.62 -10.16 -14.67
C LEU A 25 -17.80 -9.41 -14.06
N VAL A 26 -18.81 -10.13 -13.57
CA VAL A 26 -20.06 -9.52 -13.04
C VAL A 26 -20.01 -9.34 -11.51
N THR A 27 -19.46 -10.32 -10.78
CA THR A 27 -19.50 -10.36 -9.31
C THR A 27 -18.12 -10.31 -8.65
N GLY A 28 -17.03 -10.43 -9.42
CA GLY A 28 -15.66 -10.57 -8.89
C GLY A 28 -15.35 -11.96 -8.33
N GLU A 29 -16.30 -12.91 -8.40
CA GLU A 29 -16.12 -14.25 -7.84
C GLU A 29 -15.09 -15.05 -8.62
N ILE A 30 -14.05 -15.56 -7.94
CA ILE A 30 -12.96 -16.34 -8.52
C ILE A 30 -13.15 -17.81 -8.15
N ARG A 31 -13.39 -18.65 -9.16
CA ARG A 31 -13.53 -20.11 -9.01
C ARG A 31 -12.52 -20.83 -9.91
N ASN A 32 -11.90 -21.87 -9.36
CA ASN A 32 -10.99 -22.77 -10.10
C ASN A 32 -9.87 -22.07 -10.86
N ALA A 33 -9.43 -20.88 -10.42
CA ALA A 33 -8.27 -20.22 -11.01
C ALA A 33 -7.00 -21.03 -10.73
N VAL A 34 -6.15 -21.19 -11.75
CA VAL A 34 -4.92 -22.00 -11.65
C VAL A 34 -3.87 -21.34 -10.74
N ASN A 35 -3.91 -20.02 -10.64
CA ASN A 35 -2.88 -19.18 -10.00
C ASN A 35 -3.44 -18.21 -8.94
N MET A 36 -4.69 -18.42 -8.53
CA MET A 36 -5.32 -17.69 -7.42
C MET A 36 -6.19 -18.63 -6.59
N PRO A 37 -6.31 -18.40 -5.26
CA PRO A 37 -7.27 -19.12 -4.43
C PRO A 37 -8.72 -18.82 -4.87
N ASN A 38 -9.61 -19.77 -4.60
CA ASN A 38 -11.04 -19.57 -4.82
C ASN A 38 -11.56 -18.52 -3.83
N LEU A 39 -12.18 -17.47 -4.34
CA LEU A 39 -12.77 -16.41 -3.54
C LEU A 39 -14.27 -16.39 -3.77
N ASP A 40 -15.02 -16.73 -2.75
CA ASP A 40 -16.46 -16.50 -2.72
C ASP A 40 -16.79 -15.05 -2.30
N SER A 41 -18.00 -14.61 -2.54
CA SER A 41 -18.44 -13.24 -2.25
C SER A 41 -18.29 -12.87 -0.76
N LYS A 42 -18.44 -13.82 0.15
CA LYS A 42 -18.30 -13.59 1.59
C LYS A 42 -16.84 -13.38 1.97
N THR A 43 -15.93 -14.19 1.44
CA THR A 43 -14.49 -14.05 1.63
C THR A 43 -14.00 -12.73 1.04
N ILE A 44 -14.51 -12.32 -0.14
CA ILE A 44 -14.18 -11.02 -0.75
C ILE A 44 -14.60 -9.86 0.15
N GLU A 45 -15.80 -9.94 0.75
CA GLU A 45 -16.28 -8.89 1.67
C GLU A 45 -15.43 -8.78 2.94
N GLU A 46 -14.96 -9.90 3.48
CA GLU A 46 -14.11 -9.95 4.66
C GLU A 46 -12.67 -9.51 4.40
N VAL A 47 -12.09 -9.98 3.31
CA VAL A 47 -10.67 -9.74 2.97
C VAL A 47 -10.47 -8.42 2.23
N GLY A 48 -11.49 -7.92 1.51
CA GLY A 48 -11.41 -6.73 0.67
C GLY A 48 -10.74 -5.52 1.32
N PRO A 49 -11.16 -5.09 2.52
CA PRO A 49 -10.54 -3.95 3.21
C PRO A 49 -9.04 -4.14 3.50
N TYR A 50 -8.59 -5.38 3.74
CA TYR A 50 -7.16 -5.70 3.91
C TYR A 50 -6.41 -5.65 2.59
N LEU A 51 -7.04 -6.05 1.48
CA LEU A 51 -6.42 -5.98 0.15
C LEU A 51 -6.22 -4.54 -0.29
N ASP A 52 -7.22 -3.69 -0.08
CA ASP A 52 -7.16 -2.27 -0.39
C ASP A 52 -6.06 -1.58 0.43
N LEU A 53 -6.00 -1.86 1.73
CA LEU A 53 -4.94 -1.37 2.61
C LEU A 53 -3.56 -1.85 2.14
N ALA A 54 -3.41 -3.15 1.87
CA ALA A 54 -2.17 -3.75 1.42
C ALA A 54 -1.66 -3.13 0.11
N GLN A 55 -2.57 -2.88 -0.84
CA GLN A 55 -2.24 -2.21 -2.10
C GLN A 55 -1.74 -0.78 -1.86
N ALA A 56 -2.42 -0.03 -0.98
CA ALA A 56 -2.01 1.32 -0.62
C ALA A 56 -0.64 1.35 0.06
N LEU A 57 -0.37 0.42 0.99
CA LEU A 57 0.94 0.28 1.64
C LEU A 57 2.04 -0.02 0.61
N GLY A 58 1.77 -0.88 -0.38
CA GLY A 58 2.68 -1.15 -1.49
C GLY A 58 2.99 0.10 -2.31
N LYS A 59 1.96 0.83 -2.74
CA LYS A 59 2.11 2.11 -3.47
C LYS A 59 2.93 3.12 -2.67
N LEU A 60 2.60 3.29 -1.39
CA LEU A 60 3.28 4.22 -0.50
C LEU A 60 4.77 3.89 -0.40
N LEU A 61 5.12 2.62 -0.18
CA LEU A 61 6.52 2.18 -0.10
C LEU A 61 7.31 2.49 -1.37
N PHE A 62 6.72 2.33 -2.54
CA PHE A 62 7.39 2.72 -3.79
C PHE A 62 7.67 4.22 -3.84
N LYS A 63 6.74 5.05 -3.32
CA LYS A 63 6.87 6.53 -3.35
C LYS A 63 7.93 7.05 -2.37
N ILE A 64 8.05 6.44 -1.18
CA ILE A 64 8.91 6.97 -0.11
C ILE A 64 10.18 6.15 0.12
N GLY A 65 10.19 4.89 -0.28
CA GLY A 65 11.31 3.96 -0.08
C GLY A 65 12.45 4.15 -1.09
N PRO A 66 13.50 3.33 -0.96
CA PRO A 66 14.62 3.34 -1.89
C PRO A 66 14.18 2.88 -3.28
N ALA A 67 14.72 3.53 -4.31
CA ALA A 67 14.50 3.12 -5.70
C ALA A 67 15.12 1.73 -5.96
N GLN A 68 14.42 0.87 -6.73
CA GLN A 68 14.88 -0.47 -7.09
C GLN A 68 15.19 -1.36 -5.87
N SER A 69 14.19 -1.59 -5.02
CA SER A 69 14.34 -2.42 -3.83
C SER A 69 14.80 -3.83 -4.15
N GLU A 70 15.67 -4.39 -3.31
CA GLU A 70 16.19 -5.76 -3.41
C GLU A 70 15.27 -6.78 -2.75
N SER A 71 14.55 -6.34 -1.70
CA SER A 71 13.61 -7.21 -1.00
C SER A 71 12.38 -6.46 -0.51
N ILE A 72 11.26 -7.20 -0.43
CA ILE A 72 10.01 -6.78 0.17
C ILE A 72 9.66 -7.81 1.24
N LYS A 73 9.45 -7.35 2.47
CA LYS A 73 8.96 -8.18 3.57
C LYS A 73 7.57 -7.74 3.98
N VAL A 74 6.64 -8.69 4.11
CA VAL A 74 5.29 -8.46 4.62
C VAL A 74 5.14 -9.20 5.94
N SER A 75 4.73 -8.49 6.98
CA SER A 75 4.52 -9.03 8.32
C SER A 75 3.07 -8.84 8.73
N TYR A 76 2.47 -9.88 9.28
CA TYR A 76 1.08 -9.92 9.71
C TYR A 76 1.00 -10.06 11.22
N VAL A 77 0.16 -9.27 11.86
CA VAL A 77 -0.10 -9.32 13.31
C VAL A 77 -1.60 -9.38 13.53
N GLY A 78 -2.06 -10.29 14.39
CA GLY A 78 -3.46 -10.43 14.75
C GLY A 78 -4.29 -11.18 13.71
N HIS A 79 -5.58 -10.83 13.60
CA HIS A 79 -6.55 -11.55 12.75
C HIS A 79 -6.14 -11.61 11.27
N VAL A 80 -5.46 -10.60 10.76
CA VAL A 80 -4.94 -10.61 9.39
C VAL A 80 -4.00 -11.78 9.09
N SER A 81 -3.42 -12.40 10.12
CA SER A 81 -2.60 -13.62 9.97
C SER A 81 -3.43 -14.90 9.78
N GLU A 82 -4.74 -14.85 10.05
CA GLU A 82 -5.68 -15.98 9.95
C GLU A 82 -6.42 -16.00 8.62
N ILE A 83 -6.44 -14.88 7.89
CA ILE A 83 -7.02 -14.78 6.55
C ILE A 83 -6.01 -15.27 5.48
N ASP A 84 -6.42 -15.25 4.21
CA ASP A 84 -5.52 -15.61 3.09
C ASP A 84 -4.39 -14.58 2.91
N THR A 85 -3.27 -14.79 3.61
CA THR A 85 -2.10 -13.92 3.55
C THR A 85 -1.46 -13.87 2.17
N GLU A 86 -1.64 -14.91 1.35
CA GLU A 86 -1.16 -14.91 -0.04
C GLU A 86 -1.81 -13.80 -0.86
N LEU A 87 -3.12 -13.56 -0.68
CA LEU A 87 -3.83 -12.45 -1.33
C LEU A 87 -3.35 -11.10 -0.84
N VAL A 88 -3.13 -10.95 0.46
CA VAL A 88 -2.61 -9.71 1.06
C VAL A 88 -1.22 -9.39 0.49
N LYS A 89 -0.31 -10.38 0.46
CA LYS A 89 1.01 -10.24 -0.16
C LYS A 89 0.92 -9.83 -1.62
N ARG A 90 0.08 -10.49 -2.41
CA ARG A 90 -0.13 -10.17 -3.82
C ARG A 90 -0.64 -8.74 -4.00
N SER A 91 -1.51 -8.27 -3.10
CA SER A 91 -2.02 -6.90 -3.12
C SER A 91 -0.92 -5.88 -2.82
N VAL A 92 -0.04 -6.14 -1.83
CA VAL A 92 1.16 -5.32 -1.58
C VAL A 92 2.04 -5.24 -2.82
N LEU A 93 2.36 -6.39 -3.45
CA LEU A 93 3.20 -6.44 -4.64
C LEU A 93 2.56 -5.71 -5.83
N SER A 94 1.25 -5.89 -6.01
CA SER A 94 0.51 -5.19 -7.06
C SER A 94 0.58 -3.68 -6.87
N GLY A 95 0.37 -3.19 -5.63
CA GLY A 95 0.49 -1.77 -5.31
C GLY A 95 1.90 -1.22 -5.55
N TYR A 96 2.93 -1.91 -5.07
CA TYR A 96 4.32 -1.51 -5.23
C TYR A 96 4.76 -1.46 -6.70
N LEU A 97 4.48 -2.52 -7.44
CA LEU A 97 4.92 -2.64 -8.83
C LEU A 97 4.10 -1.78 -9.80
N SER A 98 2.79 -1.58 -9.56
CA SER A 98 1.98 -0.68 -10.38
C SER A 98 2.42 0.77 -10.27
N ALA A 99 2.92 1.18 -9.11
CA ALA A 99 3.51 2.50 -8.91
C ALA A 99 4.88 2.66 -9.61
N ALA A 100 5.60 1.54 -9.84
CA ALA A 100 6.90 1.50 -10.51
C ALA A 100 6.80 1.50 -12.04
N HIS A 101 5.76 0.87 -12.58
CA HIS A 101 5.64 0.60 -14.02
C HIS A 101 4.32 1.15 -14.56
N HIS A 102 4.34 2.36 -15.09
CA HIS A 102 3.16 3.01 -15.67
C HIS A 102 2.56 2.29 -16.91
N GLU A 103 3.30 1.40 -17.55
CA GLU A 103 2.91 0.75 -18.81
C GLU A 103 2.42 -0.70 -18.67
N ALA A 104 2.71 -1.37 -17.57
CA ALA A 104 2.31 -2.76 -17.35
C ALA A 104 1.04 -2.83 -16.50
N GLN A 105 0.02 -3.54 -16.96
CA GLN A 105 -1.14 -3.87 -16.13
C GLN A 105 -0.73 -4.87 -15.03
N VAL A 106 -0.19 -4.36 -13.94
CA VAL A 106 0.13 -5.15 -12.75
C VAL A 106 -1.16 -5.44 -11.99
N ASN A 107 -1.36 -6.69 -11.64
CA ASN A 107 -2.52 -7.15 -10.88
C ASN A 107 -2.13 -8.26 -9.89
N LEU A 108 -3.08 -8.73 -9.10
CA LEU A 108 -2.85 -9.78 -8.09
C LEU A 108 -2.29 -11.10 -8.67
N ILE A 109 -2.55 -11.37 -9.95
CA ILE A 109 -2.15 -12.61 -10.60
C ILE A 109 -0.69 -12.55 -11.03
N ASN A 110 -0.28 -11.46 -11.70
CA ASN A 110 1.04 -11.35 -12.32
C ASN A 110 2.10 -10.68 -11.41
N ALA A 111 1.70 -9.97 -10.35
CA ALA A 111 2.62 -9.25 -9.47
C ALA A 111 3.75 -10.12 -8.89
N PRO A 112 3.53 -11.37 -8.42
CA PRO A 112 4.63 -12.22 -7.94
C PRO A 112 5.64 -12.60 -9.03
N ALA A 113 5.17 -12.86 -10.26
CA ALA A 113 6.04 -13.18 -11.37
C ALA A 113 6.88 -11.97 -11.80
N ILE A 114 6.28 -10.78 -11.81
CA ILE A 114 6.97 -9.52 -12.11
C ILE A 114 8.02 -9.22 -11.03
N ALA A 115 7.68 -9.34 -9.72
CA ALA A 115 8.64 -9.16 -8.63
C ALA A 115 9.86 -10.07 -8.79
N LYS A 116 9.62 -11.35 -9.10
CA LYS A 116 10.70 -12.33 -9.36
C LYS A 116 11.55 -11.95 -10.57
N ALA A 117 10.94 -11.51 -11.66
CA ALA A 117 11.64 -11.08 -12.88
C ALA A 117 12.55 -9.86 -12.63
N HIS A 118 12.16 -8.98 -11.70
CA HIS A 118 12.96 -7.84 -11.26
C HIS A 118 13.98 -8.18 -10.16
N GLY A 119 14.11 -9.46 -9.78
CA GLY A 119 15.05 -9.91 -8.76
C GLY A 119 14.68 -9.50 -7.33
N ILE A 120 13.43 -9.09 -7.09
CA ILE A 120 12.96 -8.69 -5.77
C ILE A 120 12.68 -9.96 -4.94
N GLN A 121 13.38 -10.09 -3.81
CA GLN A 121 13.12 -11.17 -2.85
C GLN A 121 11.89 -10.81 -2.01
N VAL A 122 10.88 -11.67 -1.99
CA VAL A 122 9.66 -11.47 -1.20
C VAL A 122 9.63 -12.46 -0.05
N THR A 123 9.47 -11.95 1.17
CA THR A 123 9.40 -12.75 2.39
C THR A 123 8.17 -12.37 3.22
N GLU A 124 7.66 -13.34 3.96
CA GLU A 124 6.52 -13.16 4.87
C GLU A 124 6.91 -13.57 6.28
N SER A 125 6.28 -12.94 7.26
CA SER A 125 6.36 -13.35 8.65
C SER A 125 5.06 -13.07 9.38
N THR A 126 4.73 -13.92 10.35
CA THR A 126 3.66 -13.67 11.32
C THR A 126 4.29 -13.35 12.66
N ALA A 127 3.75 -12.37 13.36
CA ALA A 127 4.16 -12.04 14.72
C ALA A 127 2.97 -12.20 15.66
N ALA A 128 3.23 -12.78 16.84
CA ALA A 128 2.26 -12.76 17.91
C ALA A 128 2.04 -11.31 18.38
N LEU A 129 0.84 -11.02 18.89
CA LEU A 129 0.42 -9.71 19.44
C LEU A 129 1.49 -9.11 20.39
N ALA A 130 2.33 -8.25 19.87
CA ALA A 130 3.27 -7.46 20.64
C ALA A 130 3.17 -5.96 20.29
N SER A 131 2.12 -5.55 19.59
CA SER A 131 1.92 -4.18 19.12
C SER A 131 0.74 -3.51 19.81
N THR A 132 0.69 -2.20 19.74
CA THR A 132 -0.43 -1.37 20.22
C THR A 132 -1.73 -1.66 19.44
N PHE A 133 -1.64 -2.35 18.29
CA PHE A 133 -2.76 -2.69 17.43
C PHE A 133 -3.09 -4.18 17.54
N THR A 134 -4.37 -4.48 17.57
CA THR A 134 -4.88 -5.87 17.54
C THR A 134 -4.72 -6.53 16.19
N ASP A 135 -4.54 -5.72 15.14
CA ASP A 135 -4.46 -6.14 13.75
C ASP A 135 -3.51 -5.20 12.99
N LEU A 136 -2.51 -5.72 12.30
CA LEU A 136 -1.54 -4.89 11.60
C LEU A 136 -0.95 -5.61 10.39
N ILE A 137 -0.89 -4.90 9.26
CA ILE A 137 -0.06 -5.26 8.12
C ILE A 137 1.14 -4.32 8.13
N GLU A 138 2.34 -4.87 8.27
CA GLU A 138 3.59 -4.13 8.15
C GLU A 138 4.32 -4.56 6.88
N VAL A 139 4.79 -3.61 6.09
CA VAL A 139 5.53 -3.87 4.86
C VAL A 139 6.82 -3.08 4.88
N SER A 140 7.92 -3.76 4.58
CA SER A 140 9.25 -3.15 4.49
C SER A 140 9.88 -3.41 3.13
N VAL A 141 10.62 -2.44 2.63
CA VAL A 141 11.50 -2.57 1.47
C VAL A 141 12.94 -2.28 1.88
N THR A 142 13.87 -3.07 1.34
CA THR A 142 15.30 -2.92 1.66
C THR A 142 16.13 -2.81 0.38
N LYS A 143 17.15 -1.93 0.41
CA LYS A 143 18.19 -1.80 -0.60
C LYS A 143 19.50 -1.35 0.04
N GLY A 144 20.60 -2.05 -0.23
CA GLY A 144 21.93 -1.67 0.27
C GLY A 144 22.01 -1.55 1.79
N GLY A 145 21.17 -2.31 2.53
CA GLY A 145 21.09 -2.24 4.00
C GLY A 145 20.16 -1.14 4.54
N GLU A 146 19.67 -0.23 3.69
CA GLU A 146 18.65 0.76 4.08
C GLU A 146 17.26 0.13 3.99
N THR A 147 16.47 0.27 5.04
CA THR A 147 15.11 -0.28 5.12
C THR A 147 14.10 0.82 5.39
N THR A 148 13.06 0.86 4.59
CA THR A 148 11.89 1.71 4.81
C THR A 148 10.69 0.83 5.14
N THR A 149 9.96 1.16 6.19
CA THR A 149 8.80 0.41 6.68
C THR A 149 7.57 1.28 6.72
N VAL A 150 6.44 0.72 6.32
CA VAL A 150 5.10 1.29 6.52
C VAL A 150 4.19 0.25 7.16
N ALA A 151 3.19 0.70 7.90
CA ALA A 151 2.20 -0.21 8.46
C ALA A 151 0.80 0.41 8.46
N GLY A 152 -0.19 -0.47 8.40
CA GLY A 152 -1.59 -0.10 8.44
C GLY A 152 -2.44 -1.11 9.18
N THR A 153 -3.61 -0.67 9.61
CA THR A 153 -4.58 -1.45 10.38
C THR A 153 -6.00 -1.19 9.91
N LEU A 154 -6.94 -2.00 10.32
CA LEU A 154 -8.36 -1.70 10.22
C LEU A 154 -8.89 -1.19 11.58
N VAL A 155 -9.58 -0.06 11.57
CA VAL A 155 -10.36 0.45 12.70
C VAL A 155 -11.83 0.20 12.37
N GLY A 156 -12.39 -0.87 12.91
CA GLY A 156 -13.66 -1.42 12.43
C GLY A 156 -13.50 -1.94 10.99
N LYS A 157 -14.21 -1.34 10.03
CA LYS A 157 -14.07 -1.64 8.59
C LYS A 157 -13.23 -0.59 7.84
N SER A 158 -12.73 0.43 8.52
CA SER A 158 -12.00 1.54 7.89
C SER A 158 -10.50 1.31 7.96
N ALA A 159 -9.85 1.25 6.82
CA ALA A 159 -8.41 1.14 6.73
C ALA A 159 -7.71 2.44 7.15
N ARG A 160 -6.59 2.30 7.87
CA ARG A 160 -5.72 3.42 8.29
C ARG A 160 -4.26 3.04 8.10
N ILE A 161 -3.48 3.97 7.58
CA ILE A 161 -2.01 3.90 7.64
C ILE A 161 -1.62 4.48 9.00
N VAL A 162 -0.84 3.73 9.78
CA VAL A 162 -0.50 4.08 11.16
C VAL A 162 0.99 4.23 11.42
N HIS A 163 1.83 3.83 10.46
CA HIS A 163 3.28 3.96 10.57
C HIS A 163 3.90 4.25 9.19
N ILE A 164 4.79 5.25 9.13
CA ILE A 164 5.53 5.63 7.92
C ILE A 164 6.98 5.92 8.30
N ALA A 165 7.94 5.15 7.78
CA ALA A 165 9.38 5.40 7.87
C ALA A 165 9.88 5.66 9.32
N GLY A 166 9.42 4.87 10.29
CA GLY A 166 9.81 5.01 11.70
C GLY A 166 8.96 5.99 12.50
N HIS A 167 7.94 6.60 11.87
CA HIS A 167 7.07 7.59 12.49
C HIS A 167 5.65 7.05 12.67
N TYR A 168 5.08 7.25 13.85
CA TYR A 168 3.66 6.99 14.09
C TYR A 168 2.83 8.11 13.46
N VAL A 169 1.89 7.74 12.61
CA VAL A 169 0.98 8.65 11.92
C VAL A 169 -0.42 8.06 11.93
N GLU A 170 -1.42 8.84 11.61
CA GLU A 170 -2.77 8.33 11.32
C GLU A 170 -3.31 9.05 10.11
N THR A 171 -3.52 8.29 9.01
CA THR A 171 -4.06 8.85 7.77
C THR A 171 -4.84 7.80 6.97
N ASN A 172 -5.62 8.24 5.99
CA ASN A 172 -6.34 7.37 5.08
C ASN A 172 -5.37 6.65 4.13
N PRO A 173 -5.73 5.46 3.61
CA PRO A 173 -4.93 4.76 2.60
C PRO A 173 -5.20 5.24 1.18
N THR A 174 -6.01 6.28 1.00
CA THR A 174 -6.40 6.84 -0.30
C THR A 174 -6.41 8.36 -0.24
N GLY A 175 -6.16 9.02 -1.37
CA GLY A 175 -6.17 10.47 -1.48
C GLY A 175 -4.82 11.06 -1.87
N ARG A 176 -4.72 12.38 -1.77
CA ARG A 176 -3.49 13.13 -2.08
C ARG A 176 -2.80 13.55 -0.81
N PHE A 177 -1.50 13.34 -0.78
CA PHE A 177 -0.68 13.56 0.40
C PHE A 177 0.51 14.43 0.11
N LEU A 178 0.83 15.27 1.10
CA LEU A 178 2.10 15.94 1.22
C LEU A 178 2.85 15.34 2.41
N PHE A 179 4.01 14.76 2.16
CA PHE A 179 4.93 14.25 3.17
C PHE A 179 6.04 15.27 3.37
N VAL A 180 6.20 15.77 4.60
CA VAL A 180 7.22 16.75 4.97
C VAL A 180 8.03 16.21 6.12
N GLU A 181 9.35 16.10 5.93
CA GLU A 181 10.31 15.85 7.00
C GLU A 181 11.05 17.17 7.31
N ASN A 182 11.14 17.51 8.60
CA ASN A 182 11.69 18.79 9.03
C ASN A 182 12.41 18.68 10.37
N ASP A 183 13.23 19.70 10.67
CA ASP A 183 13.75 19.93 12.03
C ASP A 183 12.60 20.09 13.01
N ASP A 184 12.70 19.44 14.18
CA ASP A 184 11.70 19.55 15.24
C ASP A 184 11.85 20.87 16.01
N ARG A 185 11.35 21.96 15.43
CA ARG A 185 11.42 23.30 16.02
C ARG A 185 10.10 24.07 15.90
N PRO A 186 9.85 25.00 16.80
CA PRO A 186 8.67 25.86 16.73
C PRO A 186 8.56 26.63 15.41
N GLY A 187 7.34 26.80 14.92
CA GLY A 187 7.03 27.60 13.74
C GLY A 187 6.93 26.82 12.43
N ILE A 188 7.54 25.64 12.28
CA ILE A 188 7.55 24.89 11.01
C ILE A 188 6.14 24.53 10.55
N VAL A 189 5.28 24.05 11.45
CA VAL A 189 3.87 23.73 11.10
C VAL A 189 3.14 24.99 10.59
N GLY A 190 3.40 26.15 11.22
CA GLY A 190 2.83 27.42 10.76
C GLY A 190 3.30 27.81 9.35
N VAL A 191 4.59 27.61 9.05
CA VAL A 191 5.15 27.85 7.71
C VAL A 191 4.48 26.95 6.69
N ILE A 192 4.36 25.62 6.96
CA ILE A 192 3.71 24.67 6.07
C ILE A 192 2.25 25.07 5.84
N GLY A 193 1.48 25.32 6.90
CA GLY A 193 0.07 25.70 6.79
C GLY A 193 -0.15 27.02 6.05
N SER A 194 0.72 28.04 6.29
CA SER A 194 0.65 29.30 5.58
C SER A 194 0.97 29.16 4.08
N ALA A 195 1.96 28.33 3.74
CA ALA A 195 2.31 28.05 2.35
C ALA A 195 1.19 27.34 1.61
N LEU A 196 0.55 26.32 2.22
CA LEU A 196 -0.63 25.64 1.67
C LEU A 196 -1.79 26.59 1.46
N GLY A 197 -2.11 27.42 2.46
CA GLY A 197 -3.17 28.44 2.37
C GLY A 197 -2.92 29.47 1.28
N ALA A 198 -1.67 29.98 1.14
CA ALA A 198 -1.30 30.90 0.08
C ALA A 198 -1.43 30.29 -1.32
N ALA A 199 -1.24 28.97 -1.44
CA ALA A 199 -1.43 28.21 -2.68
C ALA A 199 -2.89 27.75 -2.89
N SER A 200 -3.83 28.14 -2.02
CA SER A 200 -5.23 27.72 -2.04
C SER A 200 -5.40 26.19 -1.98
N VAL A 201 -4.48 25.49 -1.30
CA VAL A 201 -4.55 24.05 -1.05
C VAL A 201 -5.15 23.84 0.34
N ASN A 202 -6.31 23.19 0.38
CA ASN A 202 -6.98 22.89 1.64
C ASN A 202 -6.40 21.65 2.30
N ILE A 203 -6.31 21.67 3.63
CA ILE A 203 -5.84 20.56 4.47
C ILE A 203 -7.07 19.79 4.95
N ALA A 204 -7.21 18.54 4.53
CA ALA A 204 -8.28 17.64 4.97
C ALA A 204 -7.92 16.96 6.29
N ASN A 205 -6.65 16.55 6.44
CA ASN A 205 -6.10 15.94 7.65
C ASN A 205 -4.61 16.26 7.78
N MET A 206 -4.11 16.32 9.02
CA MET A 206 -2.69 16.51 9.29
C MET A 206 -2.27 15.66 10.49
N SER A 207 -1.30 14.78 10.28
CA SER A 207 -0.68 13.97 11.33
C SER A 207 0.78 14.35 11.47
N LEU A 208 1.21 14.68 12.70
CA LEU A 208 2.58 15.07 13.00
C LEU A 208 3.20 14.09 14.00
N SER A 209 4.36 13.57 13.65
CA SER A 209 5.15 12.65 14.49
C SER A 209 6.55 13.22 14.72
N ARG A 210 6.98 13.23 15.98
CA ARG A 210 8.29 13.76 16.40
C ARG A 210 9.26 12.64 16.70
N ASN A 211 10.47 12.76 16.17
CA ASN A 211 11.60 11.92 16.56
C ASN A 211 12.56 12.74 17.45
N ARG A 212 12.42 12.57 18.76
CA ARG A 212 13.20 13.33 19.75
C ARG A 212 14.70 13.00 19.74
N GLU A 213 15.05 11.76 19.36
CA GLU A 213 16.45 11.34 19.30
C GLU A 213 17.20 12.01 18.16
N LYS A 214 16.54 12.13 16.99
CA LYS A 214 17.10 12.76 15.79
C LYS A 214 16.80 14.27 15.71
N ASN A 215 15.99 14.80 16.63
CA ASN A 215 15.49 16.18 16.59
C ASN A 215 14.82 16.52 15.24
N THR A 216 14.06 15.58 14.69
CA THR A 216 13.29 15.74 13.45
C THR A 216 11.81 15.46 13.70
N ALA A 217 10.98 15.93 12.79
CA ALA A 217 9.56 15.61 12.75
C ALA A 217 9.15 15.24 11.32
N VAL A 218 8.12 14.40 11.22
CA VAL A 218 7.44 14.10 9.97
C VAL A 218 6.01 14.58 10.08
N THR A 219 5.56 15.31 9.08
CA THR A 219 4.17 15.74 8.93
C THR A 219 3.61 15.10 7.66
N VAL A 220 2.53 14.33 7.81
CA VAL A 220 1.75 13.78 6.71
C VAL A 220 0.45 14.58 6.61
N ILE A 221 0.24 15.21 5.48
CA ILE A 221 -0.88 16.11 5.23
C ILE A 221 -1.73 15.55 4.09
N GLU A 222 -2.99 15.27 4.35
CA GLU A 222 -3.98 14.94 3.34
C GLU A 222 -4.55 16.24 2.78
N VAL A 223 -4.57 16.38 1.46
CA VAL A 223 -4.99 17.61 0.78
C VAL A 223 -6.06 17.33 -0.26
N ASP A 224 -6.99 18.30 -0.46
CA ASP A 224 -8.12 18.13 -1.38
C ASP A 224 -7.70 18.23 -2.86
N THR A 225 -6.62 18.96 -3.13
CA THR A 225 -6.12 19.20 -4.48
C THR A 225 -4.63 18.94 -4.57
N GLU A 226 -4.13 18.64 -5.77
CA GLU A 226 -2.70 18.43 -5.98
C GLU A 226 -1.91 19.71 -5.68
N PRO A 227 -0.89 19.64 -4.81
CA PRO A 227 -0.05 20.81 -4.50
C PRO A 227 0.71 21.27 -5.74
N PRO A 228 0.68 22.58 -6.10
CA PRO A 228 1.43 23.10 -7.22
C PRO A 228 2.93 22.87 -7.05
N VAL A 229 3.65 22.66 -8.16
CA VAL A 229 5.12 22.47 -8.14
C VAL A 229 5.83 23.64 -7.45
N SER A 230 5.36 24.87 -7.67
CA SER A 230 5.92 26.09 -7.03
C SER A 230 5.80 26.06 -5.50
N LEU A 231 4.73 25.48 -4.96
CA LEU A 231 4.58 25.28 -3.50
C LEU A 231 5.61 24.27 -2.99
N LEU A 232 5.77 23.14 -3.69
CA LEU A 232 6.74 22.10 -3.30
C LEU A 232 8.17 22.65 -3.32
N GLU A 233 8.54 23.46 -4.32
CA GLU A 233 9.84 24.13 -4.43
C GLU A 233 10.05 25.15 -3.31
N SER A 234 9.02 25.95 -3.01
CA SER A 234 9.06 26.92 -1.91
C SER A 234 9.27 26.23 -0.57
N LEU A 235 8.55 25.14 -0.29
CA LEU A 235 8.73 24.36 0.92
C LEU A 235 10.14 23.73 1.00
N ARG A 236 10.65 23.15 -0.09
CA ARG A 236 12.01 22.58 -0.14
C ARG A 236 13.10 23.63 0.12
N SER A 237 12.86 24.88 -0.27
CA SER A 237 13.78 25.99 -0.05
C SER A 237 13.69 26.59 1.36
N THR A 238 12.72 26.17 2.16
CA THR A 238 12.48 26.71 3.50
C THR A 238 13.50 26.15 4.50
N PRO A 239 14.25 26.99 5.23
CA PRO A 239 15.21 26.52 6.23
C PRO A 239 14.54 25.65 7.29
N GLY A 240 15.09 24.45 7.52
CA GLY A 240 14.56 23.47 8.48
C GLY A 240 13.57 22.48 7.90
N ILE A 241 13.21 22.59 6.62
CA ILE A 241 12.53 21.51 5.88
C ILE A 241 13.61 20.66 5.19
N LEU A 242 13.61 19.37 5.47
CA LEU A 242 14.62 18.40 5.02
C LEU A 242 14.17 17.66 3.76
N ARG A 243 12.89 17.33 3.70
CA ARG A 243 12.30 16.58 2.58
C ARG A 243 10.85 16.98 2.37
N VAL A 244 10.46 17.13 1.11
CA VAL A 244 9.05 17.36 0.70
C VAL A 244 8.73 16.48 -0.48
N GLN A 245 7.67 15.69 -0.35
CA GLN A 245 7.14 14.84 -1.42
C GLN A 245 5.62 14.95 -1.48
N SER A 246 5.06 15.02 -2.69
CA SER A 246 3.63 14.88 -2.94
C SER A 246 3.39 13.55 -3.67
N PHE A 247 2.34 12.85 -3.29
CA PHE A 247 1.91 11.61 -3.94
C PHE A 247 0.42 11.36 -3.76
N GLU A 248 -0.14 10.53 -4.63
CA GLU A 248 -1.50 10.01 -4.56
C GLU A 248 -1.46 8.50 -4.34
N LEU A 249 -2.35 8.00 -3.44
CA LEU A 249 -2.52 6.58 -3.12
C LEU A 249 -3.85 6.03 -3.65
#